data_12ea70b490619716e82548a4c1ffcb83
#
_entry.id   12ea70b490619716e82548a4c1ffcb83
#
_cell.length_a   1.000
_cell.length_b   1.000
_cell.length_c   1.000
_cell.angle_alpha   90.00
_cell.angle_beta   90.00
_cell.angle_gamma   90.00
#
_symmetry.space_group_name_H-M   'P 1'
#
loop_
_entity.id
_entity.type
_entity.pdbx_description
1 polymer ?
#
loop_
_entity_poly.entity_id
_entity_poly.type
_entity_poly.pdbx_seq_one_letter_code
_entity_poly.pdbx_strand_id
1 'polypeptide(L)'
;EPLNLERSRGRFFPGTFCSDPAWIFQAAALLFLTAFFYWPLARFLFGPHPLDPGASFLELKILFDFLGDSWNLGVLGFSFFQAFLSAFLSVLLGFGVAWIQVHYHFPGKRWFRLLTFLPFVLPSIVVVLAMILFFGNNGWINRGLMMFLGEKEPPLQFLYSLNGILIAHVYYNFPIAAKLIGDQWSRLSEDFERAARSLGAGGLNRFFGLTLPMLRPSLVSAFILIFLLCLNSFPIILVLGGGIHHTTIEVQIYQLARIELDLEGAAVLALLQALISISILALLIRTRSALGRPKKIYQRSLLFEMSQAKAPAWISTIFLMVLMIFTLGP
;
A
#
# COMPACT_ATOMS: atom_id res chain seq x y z
N GLU A 1 55.78 -17.10 12.67
CA GLU A 1 55.41 -16.44 11.40
C GLU A 1 54.11 -15.71 11.60
N PRO A 2 54.06 -14.36 11.57
CA PRO A 2 52.85 -13.63 11.74
C PRO A 2 52.19 -13.41 10.35
N LEU A 3 50.94 -13.84 10.22
CA LEU A 3 50.08 -13.61 9.07
C LEU A 3 49.72 -12.12 8.98
N ASN A 4 50.23 -11.47 7.93
CA ASN A 4 49.92 -10.12 7.51
C ASN A 4 48.46 -10.07 6.97
N LEU A 5 47.55 -9.55 7.79
CA LEU A 5 46.24 -9.15 7.32
C LEU A 5 46.31 -7.71 6.76
N GLU A 6 46.64 -7.59 5.50
CA GLU A 6 46.51 -6.34 4.77
C GLU A 6 45.04 -5.90 4.75
N ARG A 7 44.80 -4.78 5.40
CA ARG A 7 43.54 -4.01 5.31
C ARG A 7 43.36 -3.54 3.87
N SER A 8 42.48 -4.19 3.10
CA SER A 8 41.98 -3.63 1.86
C SER A 8 41.05 -2.44 2.20
N ARG A 9 41.65 -1.25 2.38
CA ARG A 9 40.94 0.02 2.29
C ARG A 9 40.52 0.19 0.83
N GLY A 10 39.23 -0.07 0.54
CA GLY A 10 38.64 0.28 -0.73
C GLY A 10 38.81 1.79 -1.01
N ARG A 11 39.79 2.12 -1.84
CA ARG A 11 39.92 3.44 -2.45
C ARG A 11 38.76 3.60 -3.42
N PHE A 12 37.83 4.47 -3.09
CA PHE A 12 36.91 5.04 -4.06
C PHE A 12 37.71 5.84 -5.08
N PHE A 13 38.10 5.24 -6.19
CA PHE A 13 38.66 5.96 -7.33
C PHE A 13 37.51 6.40 -8.25
N PRO A 14 37.37 7.72 -8.51
CA PRO A 14 36.42 8.23 -9.50
C PRO A 14 37.03 8.16 -10.92
N GLY A 15 37.52 6.98 -11.34
CA GLY A 15 38.26 6.88 -12.58
C GLY A 15 37.89 5.72 -13.54
N THR A 16 36.91 4.89 -13.18
CA THR A 16 36.56 3.70 -13.99
C THR A 16 35.18 3.78 -14.67
N PHE A 17 34.67 4.98 -14.90
CA PHE A 17 33.36 5.15 -15.57
C PHE A 17 33.39 4.83 -17.08
N CYS A 18 34.56 4.59 -17.69
CA CYS A 18 34.68 4.47 -19.14
C CYS A 18 35.01 3.06 -19.67
N SER A 19 35.17 2.06 -18.83
CA SER A 19 35.58 0.70 -19.29
C SER A 19 34.48 -0.36 -19.29
N ASP A 20 33.36 -0.14 -18.62
CA ASP A 20 32.21 -1.07 -18.60
C ASP A 20 31.15 -0.64 -19.63
N PRO A 21 30.79 -1.50 -20.60
CA PRO A 21 29.75 -1.17 -21.59
C PRO A 21 28.35 -0.90 -20.95
N ALA A 22 28.22 -1.17 -19.68
CA ALA A 22 26.98 -0.90 -18.91
C ALA A 22 26.59 0.59 -18.89
N TRP A 23 27.54 1.54 -18.99
CA TRP A 23 27.23 2.96 -19.03
C TRP A 23 26.46 3.36 -20.31
N ILE A 24 26.67 2.66 -21.42
CA ILE A 24 25.97 2.92 -22.71
C ILE A 24 24.47 2.60 -22.52
N PHE A 25 24.15 1.47 -21.89
CA PHE A 25 22.75 1.09 -21.62
C PHE A 25 22.10 2.06 -20.62
N GLN A 26 22.84 2.50 -19.59
CA GLN A 26 22.34 3.51 -18.65
C GLN A 26 22.11 4.86 -19.34
N ALA A 27 23.05 5.31 -20.17
CA ALA A 27 22.92 6.55 -20.93
C ALA A 27 21.76 6.46 -21.93
N ALA A 28 21.61 5.35 -22.64
CA ALA A 28 20.50 5.14 -23.56
C ALA A 28 19.14 5.15 -22.85
N ALA A 29 19.03 4.49 -21.68
CA ALA A 29 17.83 4.50 -20.87
C ALA A 29 17.50 5.91 -20.36
N LEU A 30 18.50 6.65 -19.87
CA LEU A 30 18.33 8.04 -19.42
C LEU A 30 17.92 8.96 -20.59
N LEU A 31 18.52 8.81 -21.75
CA LEU A 31 18.21 9.58 -22.94
C LEU A 31 16.77 9.29 -23.41
N PHE A 32 16.39 8.01 -23.42
CA PHE A 32 15.02 7.59 -23.74
C PHE A 32 14.00 8.21 -22.76
N LEU A 33 14.22 8.08 -21.46
CA LEU A 33 13.36 8.67 -20.46
C LEU A 33 13.30 10.21 -20.59
N THR A 34 14.44 10.85 -20.84
CA THR A 34 14.49 12.30 -21.01
C THR A 34 13.72 12.74 -22.25
N ALA A 35 13.92 12.08 -23.39
CA ALA A 35 13.31 12.46 -24.65
C ALA A 35 11.80 12.15 -24.71
N PHE A 36 11.38 10.99 -24.18
CA PHE A 36 10.00 10.51 -24.33
C PHE A 36 9.11 10.73 -23.12
N PHE A 37 9.68 11.00 -21.95
CA PHE A 37 8.91 11.22 -20.72
C PHE A 37 9.15 12.63 -20.16
N TYR A 38 10.39 12.97 -19.81
CA TYR A 38 10.65 14.24 -19.13
C TYR A 38 10.51 15.46 -20.04
N TRP A 39 10.93 15.36 -21.31
CA TRP A 39 10.82 16.47 -22.27
C TRP A 39 9.36 16.82 -22.60
N PRO A 40 8.48 15.87 -23.00
CA PRO A 40 7.06 16.16 -23.20
C PRO A 40 6.38 16.69 -21.93
N LEU A 41 6.71 16.12 -20.77
CA LEU A 41 6.18 16.58 -19.49
C LEU A 41 6.63 18.02 -19.18
N ALA A 42 7.90 18.34 -19.36
CA ALA A 42 8.42 19.68 -19.16
C ALA A 42 7.81 20.68 -20.18
N ARG A 43 7.65 20.28 -21.43
CA ARG A 43 6.97 21.11 -22.46
C ARG A 43 5.51 21.36 -22.11
N PHE A 44 4.83 20.35 -21.56
CA PHE A 44 3.45 20.49 -21.09
C PHE A 44 3.34 21.43 -19.89
N LEU A 45 4.23 21.31 -18.90
CA LEU A 45 4.16 22.08 -17.67
C LEU A 45 4.68 23.52 -17.80
N PHE A 46 5.75 23.73 -18.59
CA PHE A 46 6.49 25.00 -18.65
C PHE A 46 6.48 25.62 -20.05
N GLY A 47 5.88 24.94 -21.03
CA GLY A 47 5.76 25.46 -22.39
C GLY A 47 4.67 26.52 -22.50
N PRO A 48 4.67 27.32 -23.59
CA PRO A 48 3.61 28.26 -23.85
C PRO A 48 2.29 27.52 -24.02
N HIS A 49 1.22 28.12 -23.49
CA HIS A 49 -0.13 27.60 -23.64
C HIS A 49 -0.54 27.56 -25.11
N PRO A 50 -1.15 26.46 -25.63
CA PRO A 50 -1.52 26.33 -27.04
C PRO A 50 -2.47 27.42 -27.55
N LEU A 51 -3.34 27.96 -26.68
CA LEU A 51 -4.35 28.98 -27.00
C LEU A 51 -3.92 30.38 -26.55
N ASP A 52 -2.96 30.52 -25.64
CA ASP A 52 -2.41 31.80 -25.19
C ASP A 52 -0.89 31.68 -24.99
N PRO A 53 -0.09 32.10 -26.00
CA PRO A 53 1.38 31.99 -25.93
C PRO A 53 2.03 32.81 -24.81
N GLY A 54 1.30 33.73 -24.18
CA GLY A 54 1.77 34.54 -23.05
C GLY A 54 1.53 33.92 -21.68
N ALA A 55 0.72 32.86 -21.61
CA ALA A 55 0.42 32.13 -20.37
C ALA A 55 1.18 30.81 -20.32
N SER A 56 1.54 30.37 -19.12
CA SER A 56 2.03 29.00 -18.87
C SER A 56 0.96 28.21 -18.13
N PHE A 57 0.90 26.89 -18.35
CA PHE A 57 -0.02 26.00 -17.60
C PHE A 57 0.18 26.09 -16.08
N LEU A 58 1.33 26.56 -15.64
CA LEU A 58 1.73 26.63 -14.24
C LEU A 58 1.64 28.07 -13.72
N GLU A 59 0.48 28.67 -13.80
CA GLU A 59 0.25 29.91 -13.08
C GLU A 59 -0.08 29.61 -11.61
N LEU A 60 0.73 30.16 -10.70
CA LEU A 60 0.47 30.08 -9.26
C LEU A 60 -0.94 30.56 -8.89
N LYS A 61 -1.51 31.46 -9.69
CA LYS A 61 -2.87 31.95 -9.53
C LYS A 61 -3.90 30.82 -9.62
N ILE A 62 -3.78 29.92 -10.61
CA ILE A 62 -4.70 28.77 -10.78
C ILE A 62 -4.65 27.85 -9.55
N LEU A 63 -3.45 27.66 -8.97
CA LEU A 63 -3.31 26.88 -7.72
C LEU A 63 -4.01 27.55 -6.53
N PHE A 64 -3.88 28.89 -6.40
CA PHE A 64 -4.55 29.64 -5.34
C PHE A 64 -6.08 29.66 -5.54
N ASP A 65 -6.54 29.83 -6.77
CA ASP A 65 -7.97 29.79 -7.09
C ASP A 65 -8.54 28.39 -6.83
N PHE A 66 -7.79 27.33 -7.19
CA PHE A 66 -8.15 25.95 -6.88
C PHE A 66 -8.24 25.69 -5.36
N LEU A 67 -7.26 26.13 -4.59
CA LEU A 67 -7.26 25.96 -3.13
C LEU A 67 -8.26 26.90 -2.42
N GLY A 68 -8.73 27.95 -3.08
CA GLY A 68 -9.78 28.84 -2.59
C GLY A 68 -11.19 28.27 -2.73
N ASP A 69 -11.37 27.25 -3.58
CA ASP A 69 -12.67 26.63 -3.79
C ASP A 69 -12.97 25.57 -2.71
N SER A 70 -14.12 25.72 -2.06
CA SER A 70 -14.59 24.82 -1.01
C SER A 70 -14.81 23.38 -1.50
N TRP A 71 -15.21 23.19 -2.77
CA TRP A 71 -15.36 21.89 -3.39
C TRP A 71 -14.01 21.15 -3.47
N ASN A 72 -12.99 21.82 -3.98
CA ASN A 72 -11.67 21.26 -4.15
C ASN A 72 -11.03 20.93 -2.81
N LEU A 73 -11.23 21.74 -1.77
CA LEU A 73 -10.83 21.42 -0.40
C LEU A 73 -11.56 20.19 0.13
N GLY A 74 -12.83 20.03 -0.21
CA GLY A 74 -13.62 18.83 0.11
C GLY A 74 -13.04 17.57 -0.52
N VAL A 75 -12.67 17.62 -1.81
CA VAL A 75 -12.03 16.53 -2.55
C VAL A 75 -10.68 16.15 -1.94
N LEU A 76 -9.85 17.15 -1.60
CA LEU A 76 -8.59 16.93 -0.87
C LEU A 76 -8.85 16.25 0.48
N GLY A 77 -9.73 16.83 1.29
CA GLY A 77 -10.09 16.31 2.62
C GLY A 77 -10.59 14.87 2.56
N PHE A 78 -11.49 14.57 1.62
CA PHE A 78 -12.00 13.21 1.41
C PHE A 78 -10.91 12.25 0.95
N SER A 79 -10.01 12.68 0.04
CA SER A 79 -8.89 11.86 -0.43
C SER A 79 -7.98 11.43 0.72
N PHE A 80 -7.61 12.36 1.60
CA PHE A 80 -6.81 12.04 2.79
C PHE A 80 -7.56 11.17 3.80
N PHE A 81 -8.81 11.49 4.07
CA PHE A 81 -9.63 10.76 5.02
C PHE A 81 -9.82 9.28 4.62
N GLN A 82 -10.26 9.04 3.37
CA GLN A 82 -10.46 7.68 2.89
C GLN A 82 -9.14 6.88 2.83
N ALA A 83 -8.02 7.52 2.39
CA ALA A 83 -6.72 6.88 2.35
C ALA A 83 -6.21 6.53 3.75
N PHE A 84 -6.39 7.43 4.72
CA PHE A 84 -6.02 7.19 6.12
C PHE A 84 -6.80 6.02 6.70
N LEU A 85 -8.13 6.03 6.55
CA LEU A 85 -8.99 5.00 7.11
C LEU A 85 -8.74 3.64 6.44
N SER A 86 -8.56 3.63 5.12
CA SER A 86 -8.19 2.42 4.34
C SER A 86 -6.86 1.85 4.80
N ALA A 87 -5.83 2.70 4.98
CA ALA A 87 -4.52 2.27 5.44
C ALA A 87 -4.57 1.73 6.88
N PHE A 88 -5.28 2.40 7.76
CA PHE A 88 -5.45 1.96 9.15
C PHE A 88 -6.11 0.58 9.23
N LEU A 89 -7.23 0.39 8.55
CA LEU A 89 -7.95 -0.89 8.52
C LEU A 89 -7.13 -2.00 7.86
N SER A 90 -6.40 -1.69 6.79
CA SER A 90 -5.50 -2.63 6.11
C SER A 90 -4.36 -3.09 7.02
N VAL A 91 -3.76 -2.16 7.77
CA VAL A 91 -2.70 -2.49 8.74
C VAL A 91 -3.25 -3.32 9.89
N LEU A 92 -4.45 -2.99 10.39
CA LEU A 92 -5.10 -3.74 11.46
C LEU A 92 -5.37 -5.20 11.05
N LEU A 93 -5.98 -5.40 9.88
CA LEU A 93 -6.22 -6.75 9.33
C LEU A 93 -4.91 -7.48 9.04
N GLY A 94 -3.95 -6.79 8.39
CA GLY A 94 -2.64 -7.34 8.06
C GLY A 94 -1.83 -7.71 9.31
N PHE A 95 -1.96 -6.97 10.41
CA PHE A 95 -1.36 -7.31 11.69
C PHE A 95 -1.91 -8.64 12.24
N GLY A 96 -3.23 -8.83 12.22
CA GLY A 96 -3.88 -10.08 12.62
C GLY A 96 -3.39 -11.28 11.78
N VAL A 97 -3.32 -11.10 10.45
CA VAL A 97 -2.81 -12.13 9.52
C VAL A 97 -1.34 -12.43 9.79
N ALA A 98 -0.50 -11.40 10.00
CA ALA A 98 0.92 -11.56 10.34
C ALA A 98 1.11 -12.32 11.65
N TRP A 99 0.31 -11.98 12.67
CA TRP A 99 0.34 -12.67 13.97
C TRP A 99 0.08 -14.17 13.82
N ILE A 100 -0.95 -14.56 13.05
CA ILE A 100 -1.27 -15.97 12.79
C ILE A 100 -0.13 -16.64 12.02
N GLN A 101 0.39 -16.00 10.98
CA GLN A 101 1.48 -16.56 10.16
C GLN A 101 2.77 -16.76 10.96
N VAL A 102 3.04 -15.93 11.95
CA VAL A 102 4.28 -16.04 12.74
C VAL A 102 4.15 -17.04 13.88
N HIS A 103 3.02 -17.05 14.60
CA HIS A 103 2.91 -17.81 15.85
C HIS A 103 2.36 -19.22 15.68
N TYR A 104 1.65 -19.50 14.58
CA TYR A 104 1.02 -20.80 14.43
C TYR A 104 1.63 -21.62 13.28
N HIS A 105 1.74 -22.91 13.52
CA HIS A 105 2.09 -23.91 12.51
C HIS A 105 0.85 -24.76 12.21
N PHE A 106 0.42 -24.77 10.96
CA PHE A 106 -0.75 -25.54 10.51
C PHE A 106 -0.52 -26.11 9.11
N PRO A 107 -1.15 -27.25 8.76
CA PRO A 107 -1.05 -27.82 7.42
C PRO A 107 -1.60 -26.82 6.39
N GLY A 108 -0.90 -26.66 5.27
CA GLY A 108 -1.29 -25.68 4.25
C GLY A 108 -0.81 -24.24 4.46
N LYS A 109 -0.01 -23.94 5.50
CA LYS A 109 0.54 -22.59 5.78
C LYS A 109 1.22 -21.95 4.56
N ARG A 110 1.86 -22.75 3.71
CA ARG A 110 2.48 -22.27 2.47
C ARG A 110 1.43 -21.74 1.48
N TRP A 111 0.36 -22.50 1.29
CA TRP A 111 -0.77 -22.11 0.43
C TRP A 111 -1.50 -20.88 0.99
N PHE A 112 -1.72 -20.86 2.31
CA PHE A 112 -2.29 -19.70 3.01
C PHE A 112 -1.49 -18.42 2.72
N ARG A 113 -0.16 -18.48 2.81
CA ARG A 113 0.71 -17.33 2.52
C ARG A 113 0.61 -16.89 1.06
N LEU A 114 0.55 -17.84 0.12
CA LEU A 114 0.40 -17.53 -1.31
C LEU A 114 -0.96 -16.90 -1.60
N LEU A 115 -2.04 -17.49 -1.08
CA LEU A 115 -3.40 -16.99 -1.27
C LEU A 115 -3.62 -15.61 -0.63
N THR A 116 -3.01 -15.37 0.54
CA THR A 116 -3.03 -14.04 1.16
C THR A 116 -2.45 -12.96 0.23
N PHE A 117 -1.48 -13.30 -0.62
CA PHE A 117 -0.85 -12.34 -1.52
C PHE A 117 -1.61 -12.14 -2.84
N LEU A 118 -2.53 -13.04 -3.16
CA LEU A 118 -3.27 -13.03 -4.43
C LEU A 118 -3.98 -11.70 -4.73
N PRO A 119 -4.73 -11.10 -3.79
CA PRO A 119 -5.44 -9.85 -4.05
C PRO A 119 -4.54 -8.72 -4.54
N PHE A 120 -3.35 -8.62 -3.98
CA PHE A 120 -2.40 -7.56 -4.33
C PHE A 120 -1.75 -7.75 -5.72
N VAL A 121 -1.67 -8.97 -6.20
CA VAL A 121 -1.08 -9.28 -7.53
C VAL A 121 -2.07 -8.99 -8.66
N LEU A 122 -3.36 -9.02 -8.36
CA LEU A 122 -4.40 -8.76 -9.35
C LEU A 122 -4.42 -7.26 -9.74
N PRO A 123 -4.70 -6.93 -11.00
CA PRO A 123 -5.00 -5.55 -11.37
C PRO A 123 -6.19 -5.01 -10.56
N SER A 124 -6.11 -3.76 -10.09
CA SER A 124 -7.17 -3.16 -9.25
C SER A 124 -8.55 -3.17 -9.89
N ILE A 125 -8.64 -3.06 -11.22
CA ILE A 125 -9.91 -3.14 -11.94
C ILE A 125 -10.55 -4.55 -11.84
N VAL A 126 -9.75 -5.61 -11.80
CA VAL A 126 -10.24 -6.98 -11.60
C VAL A 126 -10.83 -7.14 -10.21
N VAL A 127 -10.17 -6.55 -9.21
CA VAL A 127 -10.69 -6.53 -7.83
C VAL A 127 -12.04 -5.79 -7.77
N VAL A 128 -12.16 -4.66 -8.45
CA VAL A 128 -13.43 -3.92 -8.52
C VAL A 128 -14.54 -4.76 -9.16
N LEU A 129 -14.25 -5.41 -10.30
CA LEU A 129 -15.22 -6.30 -10.96
C LEU A 129 -15.61 -7.46 -10.06
N ALA A 130 -14.66 -8.03 -9.36
CA ALA A 130 -14.90 -9.09 -8.40
C ALA A 130 -15.81 -8.61 -7.24
N MET A 131 -15.56 -7.42 -6.69
CA MET A 131 -16.42 -6.81 -5.67
C MET A 131 -17.86 -6.59 -6.17
N ILE A 132 -18.04 -6.16 -7.43
CA ILE A 132 -19.37 -5.99 -8.04
C ILE A 132 -20.07 -7.35 -8.21
N LEU A 133 -19.36 -8.37 -8.69
CA LEU A 133 -19.92 -9.71 -8.88
C LEU A 133 -20.33 -10.34 -7.55
N PHE A 134 -19.62 -10.07 -6.47
CA PHE A 134 -19.90 -10.62 -5.15
C PHE A 134 -20.92 -9.80 -4.37
N PHE A 135 -20.70 -8.50 -4.21
CA PHE A 135 -21.42 -7.62 -3.29
C PHE A 135 -22.34 -6.63 -4.00
N GLY A 136 -22.35 -6.58 -5.34
CA GLY A 136 -23.27 -5.72 -6.09
C GLY A 136 -24.73 -6.06 -5.83
N ASN A 137 -25.64 -5.19 -6.22
CA ASN A 137 -27.09 -5.38 -6.00
C ASN A 137 -27.58 -6.74 -6.59
N ASN A 138 -27.04 -7.14 -7.73
CA ASN A 138 -27.29 -8.43 -8.36
C ASN A 138 -26.15 -9.43 -8.14
N GLY A 139 -25.28 -9.18 -7.16
CA GLY A 139 -24.13 -10.02 -6.85
C GLY A 139 -24.53 -11.34 -6.20
N TRP A 140 -23.59 -12.28 -6.18
CA TRP A 140 -23.86 -13.64 -5.68
C TRP A 140 -24.34 -13.65 -4.23
N ILE A 141 -23.77 -12.82 -3.37
CA ILE A 141 -24.17 -12.75 -1.96
C ILE A 141 -25.57 -12.17 -1.83
N ASN A 142 -25.90 -11.08 -2.52
CA ASN A 142 -27.24 -10.50 -2.48
C ASN A 142 -28.29 -11.47 -3.03
N ARG A 143 -28.00 -12.17 -4.15
CA ARG A 143 -28.90 -13.20 -4.68
C ARG A 143 -29.13 -14.33 -3.69
N GLY A 144 -28.06 -14.81 -3.05
CA GLY A 144 -28.17 -15.86 -2.03
C GLY A 144 -29.00 -15.40 -0.83
N LEU A 145 -28.78 -14.16 -0.34
CA LEU A 145 -29.55 -13.60 0.77
C LEU A 145 -31.02 -13.37 0.39
N MET A 146 -31.32 -12.82 -0.78
CA MET A 146 -32.71 -12.66 -1.27
C MET A 146 -33.43 -13.98 -1.33
N MET A 147 -32.77 -15.05 -1.84
CA MET A 147 -33.35 -16.39 -1.88
C MET A 147 -33.62 -16.97 -0.48
N PHE A 148 -32.69 -16.72 0.47
CA PHE A 148 -32.77 -17.22 1.83
C PHE A 148 -33.80 -16.46 2.69
N LEU A 149 -33.86 -15.12 2.53
CA LEU A 149 -34.75 -14.25 3.30
C LEU A 149 -36.13 -14.07 2.65
N GLY A 150 -36.28 -14.46 1.39
CA GLY A 150 -37.54 -14.26 0.64
C GLY A 150 -37.77 -12.79 0.23
N GLU A 151 -36.72 -11.96 0.25
CA GLU A 151 -36.80 -10.54 -0.10
C GLU A 151 -36.65 -10.31 -1.59
N LYS A 152 -37.31 -9.26 -2.12
CA LYS A 152 -37.21 -8.86 -3.53
C LYS A 152 -36.12 -7.83 -3.80
N GLU A 153 -35.68 -7.13 -2.77
CA GLU A 153 -34.65 -6.10 -2.85
C GLU A 153 -33.32 -6.60 -2.26
N PRO A 154 -32.17 -6.15 -2.78
CA PRO A 154 -30.88 -6.57 -2.29
C PRO A 154 -30.66 -6.07 -0.85
N PRO A 155 -30.44 -6.95 0.13
CA PRO A 155 -30.25 -6.57 1.55
C PRO A 155 -28.94 -5.78 1.77
N LEU A 156 -27.91 -6.03 0.94
CA LEU A 156 -26.60 -5.37 1.07
C LEU A 156 -26.44 -4.32 -0.04
N GLN A 157 -26.56 -3.04 0.32
CA GLN A 157 -26.46 -1.91 -0.61
C GLN A 157 -25.29 -0.98 -0.25
N PHE A 158 -24.19 -1.52 0.26
CA PHE A 158 -23.05 -0.73 0.74
C PHE A 158 -21.96 -0.51 -0.32
N LEU A 159 -22.02 -1.23 -1.45
CA LEU A 159 -20.88 -1.31 -2.37
C LEU A 159 -20.52 0.04 -3.01
N TYR A 160 -21.53 0.82 -3.44
CA TYR A 160 -21.32 2.12 -4.07
C TYR A 160 -21.32 3.25 -3.04
N SER A 161 -20.44 3.14 -2.05
CA SER A 161 -20.29 4.08 -0.94
C SER A 161 -18.88 4.06 -0.38
N LEU A 162 -18.60 4.90 0.62
CA LEU A 162 -17.35 4.87 1.38
C LEU A 162 -17.04 3.46 1.92
N ASN A 163 -18.05 2.72 2.39
CA ASN A 163 -17.85 1.36 2.91
C ASN A 163 -17.35 0.41 1.82
N GLY A 164 -17.87 0.50 0.61
CA GLY A 164 -17.41 -0.30 -0.53
C GLY A 164 -15.97 0.03 -0.89
N ILE A 165 -15.60 1.32 -0.94
CA ILE A 165 -14.23 1.78 -1.15
C ILE A 165 -13.30 1.19 -0.09
N LEU A 166 -13.68 1.30 1.21
CA LEU A 166 -12.86 0.82 2.32
C LEU A 166 -12.65 -0.69 2.27
N ILE A 167 -13.70 -1.46 2.01
CA ILE A 167 -13.61 -2.93 1.91
C ILE A 167 -12.70 -3.32 0.75
N ALA A 168 -12.86 -2.71 -0.44
CA ALA A 168 -12.02 -2.98 -1.59
C ALA A 168 -10.55 -2.60 -1.34
N HIS A 169 -10.28 -1.44 -0.72
CA HIS A 169 -8.93 -1.03 -0.36
C HIS A 169 -8.29 -1.95 0.68
N VAL A 170 -9.04 -2.34 1.71
CA VAL A 170 -8.57 -3.27 2.74
C VAL A 170 -8.24 -4.62 2.12
N TYR A 171 -9.15 -5.16 1.31
CA TYR A 171 -8.94 -6.41 0.60
C TYR A 171 -7.69 -6.39 -0.28
N TYR A 172 -7.47 -5.28 -1.00
CA TYR A 172 -6.33 -5.12 -1.90
C TYR A 172 -4.99 -4.94 -1.17
N ASN A 173 -4.98 -4.20 -0.05
CA ASN A 173 -3.75 -3.73 0.60
C ASN A 173 -3.34 -4.48 1.88
N PHE A 174 -4.25 -5.23 2.56
CA PHE A 174 -3.87 -5.97 3.76
C PHE A 174 -2.70 -6.95 3.55
N PRO A 175 -2.50 -7.57 2.35
CA PRO A 175 -1.38 -8.47 2.11
C PRO A 175 -0.02 -7.79 2.28
N ILE A 176 0.10 -6.53 1.87
CA ILE A 176 1.32 -5.72 2.05
C ILE A 176 1.63 -5.55 3.53
N ALA A 177 0.62 -5.16 4.32
CA ALA A 177 0.77 -5.01 5.76
C ALA A 177 1.16 -6.34 6.40
N ALA A 178 0.46 -7.44 6.07
CA ALA A 178 0.73 -8.77 6.59
C ALA A 178 2.19 -9.21 6.30
N LYS A 179 2.67 -8.91 5.08
CA LYS A 179 4.05 -9.23 4.71
C LYS A 179 5.07 -8.39 5.47
N LEU A 180 4.94 -7.06 5.45
CA LEU A 180 5.93 -6.17 6.07
C LEU A 180 6.03 -6.41 7.59
N ILE A 181 4.89 -6.56 8.24
CA ILE A 181 4.81 -6.84 9.68
C ILE A 181 5.30 -8.25 9.97
N GLY A 182 4.86 -9.26 9.23
CA GLY A 182 5.25 -10.65 9.40
C GLY A 182 6.74 -10.89 9.19
N ASP A 183 7.33 -10.28 8.16
CA ASP A 183 8.77 -10.35 7.88
C ASP A 183 9.60 -9.75 9.03
N GLN A 184 9.17 -8.62 9.61
CA GLN A 184 9.83 -8.03 10.76
C GLN A 184 9.63 -8.90 12.02
N TRP A 185 8.41 -9.34 12.28
CA TRP A 185 8.08 -10.17 13.43
C TRP A 185 8.86 -11.48 13.45
N SER A 186 8.95 -12.14 12.29
CA SER A 186 9.72 -13.38 12.16
C SER A 186 11.23 -13.23 12.40
N ARG A 187 11.75 -11.99 12.38
CA ARG A 187 13.16 -11.67 12.68
C ARG A 187 13.41 -11.33 14.14
N LEU A 188 12.36 -11.16 14.95
CA LEU A 188 12.54 -10.93 16.37
C LEU A 188 13.10 -12.19 17.04
N SER A 189 14.17 -12.02 17.82
CA SER A 189 14.79 -13.15 18.52
C SER A 189 13.88 -13.61 19.66
N GLU A 190 13.70 -14.92 19.78
CA GLU A 190 13.02 -15.53 20.93
C GLU A 190 13.73 -15.26 22.25
N ASP A 191 15.03 -14.97 22.20
CA ASP A 191 15.81 -14.71 23.41
C ASP A 191 15.30 -13.50 24.16
N PHE A 192 14.81 -12.47 23.45
CA PHE A 192 14.16 -11.33 24.10
C PHE A 192 12.87 -11.71 24.81
N GLU A 193 12.07 -12.58 24.20
CA GLU A 193 10.84 -13.06 24.83
C GLU A 193 11.15 -13.98 26.03
N ARG A 194 12.16 -14.84 25.92
CA ARG A 194 12.63 -15.72 27.00
C ARG A 194 13.15 -14.90 28.16
N ALA A 195 14.02 -13.91 27.91
CA ALA A 195 14.53 -13.01 28.93
C ALA A 195 13.42 -12.25 29.65
N ALA A 196 12.44 -11.71 28.90
CA ALA A 196 11.30 -11.03 29.50
C ALA A 196 10.44 -11.98 30.37
N ARG A 197 10.28 -13.24 29.96
CA ARG A 197 9.61 -14.27 30.78
C ARG A 197 10.38 -14.57 32.06
N SER A 198 11.69 -14.71 31.98
CA SER A 198 12.54 -14.96 33.16
C SER A 198 12.49 -13.82 34.16
N LEU A 199 12.25 -12.59 33.70
CA LEU A 199 12.02 -11.40 34.53
C LEU A 199 10.58 -11.28 35.04
N GLY A 200 9.72 -12.29 34.83
CA GLY A 200 8.33 -12.30 35.32
C GLY A 200 7.33 -11.48 34.51
N ALA A 201 7.70 -10.99 33.32
CA ALA A 201 6.79 -10.21 32.49
C ALA A 201 5.62 -11.05 31.97
N GLY A 202 4.39 -10.68 32.30
CA GLY A 202 3.15 -11.30 31.79
C GLY A 202 2.99 -11.09 30.28
N GLY A 203 2.06 -11.84 29.65
CA GLY A 203 1.86 -11.81 28.19
C GLY A 203 1.57 -10.44 27.62
N LEU A 204 0.64 -9.70 28.23
CA LEU A 204 0.29 -8.34 27.80
C LEU A 204 1.45 -7.35 27.97
N ASN A 205 2.16 -7.42 29.10
CA ASN A 205 3.32 -6.56 29.35
C ASN A 205 4.45 -6.82 28.35
N ARG A 206 4.67 -8.07 27.95
CA ARG A 206 5.63 -8.39 26.87
C ARG A 206 5.17 -7.88 25.53
N PHE A 207 3.89 -8.04 25.21
CA PHE A 207 3.35 -7.56 23.95
C PHE A 207 3.49 -6.04 23.82
N PHE A 208 2.98 -5.26 24.77
CA PHE A 208 3.02 -3.80 24.72
C PHE A 208 4.39 -3.20 25.03
N GLY A 209 5.18 -3.83 25.92
CA GLY A 209 6.47 -3.31 26.34
C GLY A 209 7.65 -3.75 25.46
N LEU A 210 7.53 -4.87 24.73
CA LEU A 210 8.61 -5.42 23.93
C LEU A 210 8.22 -5.60 22.47
N THR A 211 7.22 -6.45 22.19
CA THR A 211 6.89 -6.85 20.80
C THR A 211 6.39 -5.69 19.97
N LEU A 212 5.41 -4.96 20.45
CA LEU A 212 4.81 -3.83 19.73
C LEU A 212 5.81 -2.70 19.45
N PRO A 213 6.65 -2.24 20.42
CA PRO A 213 7.70 -1.27 20.13
C PRO A 213 8.71 -1.75 19.08
N MET A 214 9.07 -3.04 19.08
CA MET A 214 9.98 -3.60 18.08
C MET A 214 9.35 -3.74 16.69
N LEU A 215 8.02 -3.86 16.60
CA LEU A 215 7.26 -3.89 15.34
C LEU A 215 6.89 -2.47 14.84
N ARG A 216 7.00 -1.44 15.68
CA ARG A 216 6.63 -0.07 15.32
C ARG A 216 7.21 0.41 13.98
N PRO A 217 8.49 0.13 13.63
CA PRO A 217 9.06 0.51 12.34
C PRO A 217 8.31 -0.08 11.15
N SER A 218 7.94 -1.36 11.22
CA SER A 218 7.22 -2.03 10.14
C SER A 218 5.76 -1.60 10.07
N LEU A 219 5.12 -1.34 11.21
CA LEU A 219 3.75 -0.83 11.28
C LEU A 219 3.67 0.56 10.63
N VAL A 220 4.56 1.49 10.99
CA VAL A 220 4.61 2.83 10.41
C VAL A 220 4.93 2.76 8.92
N SER A 221 5.90 1.93 8.52
CA SER A 221 6.26 1.77 7.10
C SER A 221 5.12 1.17 6.28
N ALA A 222 4.40 0.18 6.82
CA ALA A 222 3.23 -0.41 6.16
C ALA A 222 2.11 0.61 6.02
N PHE A 223 1.83 1.37 7.10
CA PHE A 223 0.80 2.40 7.10
C PHE A 223 1.08 3.48 6.04
N ILE A 224 2.28 4.07 6.03
CA ILE A 224 2.63 5.14 5.08
C ILE A 224 2.59 4.62 3.65
N LEU A 225 3.09 3.40 3.39
CA LEU A 225 3.07 2.80 2.07
C LEU A 225 1.64 2.56 1.58
N ILE A 226 0.78 1.97 2.42
CA ILE A 226 -0.61 1.69 2.06
C ILE A 226 -1.41 2.99 1.93
N PHE A 227 -1.16 3.97 2.79
CA PHE A 227 -1.74 5.29 2.68
C PHE A 227 -1.45 5.93 1.32
N LEU A 228 -0.19 5.87 0.87
CA LEU A 228 0.22 6.35 -0.44
C LEU A 228 -0.49 5.60 -1.59
N LEU A 229 -0.62 4.27 -1.48
CA LEU A 229 -1.32 3.46 -2.48
C LEU A 229 -2.82 3.77 -2.54
N CYS A 230 -3.46 3.98 -1.38
CA CYS A 230 -4.88 4.34 -1.32
C CYS A 230 -5.14 5.78 -1.78
N LEU A 231 -4.19 6.71 -1.55
CA LEU A 231 -4.29 8.09 -1.99
C LEU A 231 -4.23 8.19 -3.53
N ASN A 232 -3.41 7.33 -4.17
CA ASN A 232 -3.25 7.26 -5.63
C ASN A 232 -4.15 6.17 -6.27
N SER A 233 -5.24 5.79 -5.59
CA SER A 233 -6.15 4.76 -6.11
C SER A 233 -7.21 5.38 -7.01
N PHE A 234 -7.16 5.06 -8.31
CA PHE A 234 -8.11 5.55 -9.30
C PHE A 234 -9.27 4.57 -9.58
N PRO A 235 -9.04 3.30 -10.01
CA PRO A 235 -10.12 2.44 -10.50
C PRO A 235 -11.14 2.08 -9.42
N ILE A 236 -10.67 1.87 -8.19
CA ILE A 236 -11.55 1.50 -7.07
C ILE A 236 -12.52 2.64 -6.76
N ILE A 237 -12.02 3.86 -6.69
CA ILE A 237 -12.83 5.03 -6.33
C ILE A 237 -13.72 5.45 -7.49
N LEU A 238 -13.23 5.42 -8.74
CA LEU A 238 -14.02 5.77 -9.91
C LEU A 238 -15.29 4.93 -10.01
N VAL A 239 -15.18 3.63 -9.72
CA VAL A 239 -16.29 2.69 -9.91
C VAL A 239 -17.14 2.54 -8.64
N LEU A 240 -16.49 2.45 -7.46
CA LEU A 240 -17.20 2.21 -6.20
C LEU A 240 -17.56 3.50 -5.44
N GLY A 241 -17.04 4.66 -5.85
CA GLY A 241 -17.32 5.93 -5.18
C GLY A 241 -18.74 6.46 -5.33
N GLY A 242 -19.56 5.86 -6.18
CA GLY A 242 -20.97 6.27 -6.33
C GLY A 242 -21.16 7.66 -6.94
N GLY A 243 -20.20 8.16 -7.71
CA GLY A 243 -20.26 9.45 -8.39
C GLY A 243 -19.71 10.62 -7.57
N ILE A 244 -20.36 11.77 -7.65
CA ILE A 244 -19.86 13.06 -7.14
C ILE A 244 -19.60 13.06 -5.61
N HIS A 245 -20.36 12.26 -4.84
CA HIS A 245 -20.29 12.29 -3.37
C HIS A 245 -18.96 11.77 -2.79
N HIS A 246 -18.23 10.94 -3.53
CA HIS A 246 -16.97 10.32 -3.06
C HIS A 246 -15.85 10.51 -4.08
N THR A 247 -15.67 11.74 -4.54
CA THR A 247 -14.61 12.10 -5.49
C THR A 247 -13.28 12.31 -4.77
N THR A 248 -12.20 11.75 -5.33
CA THR A 248 -10.81 11.99 -4.88
C THR A 248 -10.04 12.78 -5.92
N ILE A 249 -8.83 13.22 -5.54
CA ILE A 249 -7.94 13.99 -6.44
C ILE A 249 -7.73 13.24 -7.76
N GLU A 250 -7.47 11.94 -7.74
CA GLU A 250 -7.26 11.13 -8.95
C GLU A 250 -8.50 11.09 -9.86
N VAL A 251 -9.69 10.96 -9.26
CA VAL A 251 -10.95 10.97 -10.01
C VAL A 251 -11.24 12.38 -10.53
N GLN A 252 -10.94 13.42 -9.76
CA GLN A 252 -11.11 14.82 -10.19
C GLN A 252 -10.19 15.14 -11.37
N ILE A 253 -8.91 14.72 -11.33
CA ILE A 253 -7.99 14.88 -12.47
C ILE A 253 -8.58 14.24 -13.74
N TYR A 254 -9.15 13.04 -13.61
CA TYR A 254 -9.77 12.35 -14.73
C TYR A 254 -11.00 13.12 -15.25
N GLN A 255 -11.86 13.63 -14.36
CA GLN A 255 -13.05 14.41 -14.74
C GLN A 255 -12.66 15.67 -15.49
N LEU A 256 -11.75 16.48 -14.95
CA LEU A 256 -11.23 17.68 -15.59
C LEU A 256 -10.62 17.36 -16.96
N ALA A 257 -9.74 16.36 -17.04
CA ALA A 257 -9.02 16.06 -18.27
C ALA A 257 -9.87 15.42 -19.37
N ARG A 258 -10.87 14.60 -19.01
CA ARG A 258 -11.60 13.75 -19.97
C ARG A 258 -13.05 14.11 -20.17
N ILE A 259 -13.69 14.72 -19.18
CA ILE A 259 -15.12 15.06 -19.23
C ILE A 259 -15.29 16.55 -19.47
N GLU A 260 -14.63 17.38 -18.66
CA GLU A 260 -14.73 18.83 -18.73
C GLU A 260 -13.77 19.44 -19.77
N LEU A 261 -12.75 18.67 -20.19
CA LEU A 261 -11.68 19.08 -21.11
C LEU A 261 -10.88 20.30 -20.61
N ASP A 262 -10.90 20.53 -19.28
CA ASP A 262 -10.06 21.51 -18.60
C ASP A 262 -8.68 20.89 -18.30
N LEU A 263 -7.78 21.01 -19.29
CA LEU A 263 -6.42 20.48 -19.18
C LEU A 263 -5.57 21.30 -18.21
N GLU A 264 -5.86 22.56 -18.00
CA GLU A 264 -5.13 23.44 -17.07
C GLU A 264 -5.41 23.04 -15.63
N GLY A 265 -6.67 22.96 -15.25
CA GLY A 265 -7.08 22.50 -13.93
C GLY A 265 -6.58 21.08 -13.63
N ALA A 266 -6.69 20.17 -14.62
CA ALA A 266 -6.18 18.82 -14.49
C ALA A 266 -4.67 18.78 -14.25
N ALA A 267 -3.87 19.61 -14.96
CA ALA A 267 -2.42 19.66 -14.81
C ALA A 267 -1.99 20.19 -13.45
N VAL A 268 -2.63 21.26 -12.97
CA VAL A 268 -2.36 21.85 -11.65
C VAL A 268 -2.66 20.84 -10.55
N LEU A 269 -3.79 20.13 -10.65
CA LEU A 269 -4.19 19.13 -9.67
C LEU A 269 -3.27 17.91 -9.69
N ALA A 270 -2.86 17.46 -10.88
CA ALA A 270 -1.90 16.37 -11.03
C ALA A 270 -0.52 16.70 -10.43
N LEU A 271 -0.05 17.94 -10.59
CA LEU A 271 1.17 18.42 -9.96
C LEU A 271 1.05 18.46 -8.43
N LEU A 272 -0.06 18.98 -7.92
CA LEU A 272 -0.33 18.97 -6.47
C LEU A 272 -0.30 17.53 -5.93
N GLN A 273 -0.99 16.61 -6.59
CA GLN A 273 -1.00 15.19 -6.24
C GLN A 273 0.40 14.58 -6.26
N ALA A 274 1.21 14.90 -7.29
CA ALA A 274 2.59 14.43 -7.39
C ALA A 274 3.46 14.96 -6.24
N LEU A 275 3.35 16.25 -5.89
CA LEU A 275 4.07 16.85 -4.77
C LEU A 275 3.69 16.23 -3.42
N ILE A 276 2.40 15.99 -3.20
CA ILE A 276 1.90 15.29 -2.02
C ILE A 276 2.50 13.88 -1.96
N SER A 277 2.42 13.12 -3.06
CA SER A 277 2.91 11.74 -3.14
C SER A 277 4.42 11.65 -2.91
N ILE A 278 5.21 12.56 -3.51
CA ILE A 278 6.66 12.65 -3.30
C ILE A 278 6.99 12.99 -1.84
N SER A 279 6.24 13.90 -1.22
CA SER A 279 6.43 14.28 0.19
C SER A 279 6.18 13.11 1.13
N ILE A 280 5.12 12.34 0.88
CA ILE A 280 4.80 11.13 1.66
C ILE A 280 5.87 10.04 1.43
N LEU A 281 6.34 9.87 0.19
CA LEU A 281 7.42 8.93 -0.13
C LEU A 281 8.73 9.32 0.56
N ALA A 282 9.07 10.62 0.57
CA ALA A 282 10.24 11.14 1.30
C ALA A 282 10.13 10.86 2.81
N LEU A 283 8.93 11.04 3.38
CA LEU A 283 8.65 10.70 4.77
C LEU A 283 8.86 9.18 5.02
N LEU A 284 8.39 8.32 4.13
CA LEU A 284 8.59 6.87 4.21
C LEU A 284 10.08 6.50 4.22
N ILE A 285 10.87 7.11 3.34
CA ILE A 285 12.32 6.88 3.26
C ILE A 285 13.01 7.35 4.54
N ARG A 286 12.67 8.53 5.04
CA ARG A 286 13.22 9.07 6.29
C ARG A 286 12.89 8.21 7.50
N THR A 287 11.65 7.76 7.64
CA THR A 287 11.24 6.90 8.75
C THR A 287 11.97 5.56 8.72
N ARG A 288 12.14 4.94 7.55
CA ARG A 288 12.94 3.70 7.41
C ARG A 288 14.40 3.89 7.77
N SER A 289 15.00 5.03 7.43
CA SER A 289 16.40 5.34 7.75
C SER A 289 16.59 5.63 9.24
N ALA A 290 15.68 6.37 9.87
CA ALA A 290 15.73 6.73 11.27
C ALA A 290 15.52 5.54 12.23
N LEU A 291 14.73 4.55 11.81
CA LEU A 291 14.40 3.36 12.61
C LEU A 291 15.49 2.28 12.55
N GLY A 292 16.61 2.55 11.87
CA GLY A 292 17.79 1.69 11.80
C GLY A 292 17.58 0.50 10.86
N ARG A 293 18.64 0.15 10.12
CA ARG A 293 18.68 -1.15 9.41
C ARG A 293 18.59 -2.24 10.48
N PRO A 294 17.67 -3.20 10.39
CA PRO A 294 17.72 -4.34 11.30
C PRO A 294 19.14 -4.92 11.19
N LYS A 295 19.90 -4.86 12.30
CA LYS A 295 21.16 -5.62 12.40
C LYS A 295 20.82 -7.01 11.89
N LYS A 296 21.69 -7.60 11.04
CA LYS A 296 21.59 -9.01 10.61
C LYS A 296 21.47 -9.85 11.88
N ILE A 297 20.25 -10.02 12.36
CA ILE A 297 19.94 -10.92 13.43
C ILE A 297 19.82 -12.28 12.75
N TYR A 298 20.64 -13.18 13.19
CA TYR A 298 20.79 -14.59 12.86
C TYR A 298 19.57 -15.16 12.13
N GLN A 299 19.81 -15.78 10.96
CA GLN A 299 18.81 -16.60 10.29
C GLN A 299 18.18 -17.53 11.32
N ARG A 300 16.90 -17.34 11.54
CA ARG A 300 16.07 -18.22 12.37
C ARG A 300 16.28 -19.64 11.87
N SER A 301 16.96 -20.47 12.65
CA SER A 301 17.27 -21.85 12.28
C SER A 301 15.96 -22.62 12.04
N LEU A 302 16.03 -23.69 11.22
CA LEU A 302 14.92 -24.65 11.00
C LEU A 302 14.30 -25.17 12.30
N LEU A 303 15.01 -25.09 13.43
CA LEU A 303 14.55 -25.44 14.80
C LEU A 303 13.41 -24.53 15.28
N PHE A 304 13.24 -23.32 14.73
CA PHE A 304 12.13 -22.43 15.11
C PHE A 304 10.78 -22.88 14.54
N GLU A 305 10.76 -23.53 13.38
CA GLU A 305 9.50 -24.09 12.84
C GLU A 305 8.94 -25.19 13.76
N MET A 306 9.77 -25.86 14.54
CA MET A 306 9.35 -26.89 15.49
C MET A 306 8.80 -26.33 16.82
N SER A 307 9.11 -25.07 17.17
CA SER A 307 8.69 -24.41 18.41
C SER A 307 7.35 -23.67 18.30
N GLN A 308 6.77 -23.53 17.10
CA GLN A 308 5.48 -22.86 16.93
C GLN A 308 4.35 -23.70 17.55
N ALA A 309 3.48 -23.04 18.33
CA ALA A 309 2.30 -23.69 18.88
C ALA A 309 1.43 -24.25 17.74
N LYS A 310 1.04 -25.53 17.87
CA LYS A 310 0.05 -26.11 16.96
C LYS A 310 -1.26 -25.35 17.18
N ALA A 311 -1.77 -24.68 16.16
CA ALA A 311 -3.10 -24.08 16.23
C ALA A 311 -4.11 -25.21 16.45
N PRO A 312 -5.09 -25.05 17.35
CA PRO A 312 -6.25 -25.92 17.37
C PRO A 312 -6.84 -25.99 15.96
N ALA A 313 -7.10 -27.20 15.47
CA ALA A 313 -7.51 -27.45 14.09
C ALA A 313 -8.69 -26.56 13.66
N TRP A 314 -9.62 -26.28 14.57
CA TRP A 314 -10.80 -25.45 14.32
C TRP A 314 -10.44 -23.96 14.06
N ILE A 315 -9.44 -23.38 14.75
CA ILE A 315 -8.99 -21.99 14.51
C ILE A 315 -8.36 -21.89 13.13
N SER A 316 -7.47 -22.83 12.78
CA SER A 316 -6.84 -22.83 11.46
C SER A 316 -7.87 -23.04 10.34
N THR A 317 -8.85 -23.91 10.56
CA THR A 317 -9.90 -24.22 9.57
C THR A 317 -10.84 -23.03 9.38
N ILE A 318 -11.37 -22.44 10.45
CA ILE A 318 -12.23 -21.25 10.37
C ILE A 318 -11.50 -20.09 9.71
N PHE A 319 -10.27 -19.85 10.12
CA PHE A 319 -9.48 -18.75 9.57
C PHE A 319 -9.13 -18.97 8.09
N LEU A 320 -8.77 -20.20 7.70
CA LEU A 320 -8.60 -20.57 6.29
C LEU A 320 -9.88 -20.42 5.49
N MET A 321 -11.01 -20.84 6.05
CA MET A 321 -12.31 -20.72 5.40
C MET A 321 -12.70 -19.25 5.20
N VAL A 322 -12.57 -18.42 6.24
CA VAL A 322 -12.82 -16.97 6.15
C VAL A 322 -11.88 -16.31 5.15
N LEU A 323 -10.59 -16.65 5.19
CA LEU A 323 -9.63 -16.10 4.25
C LEU A 323 -9.88 -16.60 2.83
N MET A 324 -10.21 -17.86 2.61
CA MET A 324 -10.58 -18.39 1.29
C MET A 324 -11.82 -17.71 0.74
N ILE A 325 -12.86 -17.53 1.56
CA ILE A 325 -14.05 -16.77 1.16
C ILE A 325 -13.67 -15.33 0.82
N PHE A 326 -12.79 -14.69 1.61
CA PHE A 326 -12.37 -13.31 1.39
C PHE A 326 -11.40 -13.15 0.21
N THR A 327 -10.54 -14.13 -0.09
CA THR A 327 -9.53 -14.02 -1.16
C THR A 327 -9.94 -14.65 -2.48
N LEU A 328 -10.80 -15.68 -2.45
CA LEU A 328 -11.29 -16.38 -3.64
C LEU A 328 -12.77 -16.09 -3.90
N GLY A 329 -13.43 -15.51 -2.95
CA GLY A 329 -14.81 -15.13 -3.03
C GLY A 329 -15.03 -13.99 -4.04
N PRO A 330 -14.39 -12.86 -3.92
CA PRO A 330 -14.42 -11.82 -4.96
C PRO A 330 -13.51 -12.19 -6.11
#